data_a306117fd1edf40eafb5037bb7a92a41
#
_entry.id   a306117fd1edf40eafb5037bb7a92a41
#
_cell.length_a   1.000
_cell.length_b   1.000
_cell.length_c   1.000
_cell.angle_alpha   90.00
_cell.angle_beta   90.00
_cell.angle_gamma   90.00
#
_symmetry.space_group_name_H-M   'P 1'
#
loop_
_entity.id
_entity.type
_entity.pdbx_description
1 polymer ?
#
loop_
_entity_poly.entity_id
_entity_poly.type
_entity_poly.pdbx_seq_one_letter_code
_entity_poly.pdbx_strand_id
1 'polypeptide(L)'
;PSGFTITAPCPTGGKGSVSAQVVSGRTRVRPRWQDGGIAFKVEITSNVNITRLECEMAEVKHAEVREHLEQVLASDLRERVAQFIRITQEAVTDPVGFGKHAQLAFPRFYKTMEDKWGENFWPNTPVEVAVKMTVDQAGLVTGPVHPTERELRERVQ
;
A
#
# COMPACT_ATOMS: atom_id res chain seq x y z
N PRO A 1 -5.51 -9.91 17.06
CA PRO A 1 -5.20 -9.71 15.64
C PRO A 1 -4.71 -8.28 15.48
N SER A 2 -3.39 -8.13 15.40
CA SER A 2 -2.71 -6.85 15.22
C SER A 2 -2.87 -6.46 13.74
N GLY A 3 -3.92 -5.72 13.42
CA GLY A 3 -4.09 -5.14 12.11
C GLY A 3 -3.06 -4.04 11.88
N PHE A 4 -2.34 -4.11 10.78
CA PHE A 4 -1.45 -3.05 10.34
C PHE A 4 -2.29 -1.81 9.96
N THR A 5 -1.90 -0.64 10.45
CA THR A 5 -2.58 0.63 10.15
C THR A 5 -1.79 1.42 9.12
N ILE A 6 -2.46 1.89 8.09
CA ILE A 6 -1.94 2.80 7.07
C ILE A 6 -2.54 4.17 7.34
N THR A 7 -1.70 5.21 7.32
CA THR A 7 -2.17 6.60 7.39
C THR A 7 -1.65 7.34 6.16
N ALA A 8 -2.55 7.96 5.41
CA ALA A 8 -2.27 8.73 4.22
C ALA A 8 -2.83 10.16 4.34
N PRO A 9 -2.28 11.14 3.62
CA PRO A 9 -2.84 12.48 3.56
C PRO A 9 -4.23 12.49 2.89
N CYS A 10 -5.00 13.53 3.12
CA CYS A 10 -6.32 13.68 2.50
C CYS A 10 -6.25 13.72 0.96
N PRO A 11 -7.20 13.07 0.26
CA PRO A 11 -7.23 13.03 -1.21
C PRO A 11 -7.37 14.41 -1.86
N THR A 12 -8.00 15.34 -1.17
CA THR A 12 -8.30 16.70 -1.67
C THR A 12 -7.16 17.71 -1.46
N GLY A 13 -6.00 17.27 -0.96
CA GLY A 13 -4.87 18.15 -0.65
C GLY A 13 -5.11 19.09 0.53
N GLY A 14 -6.24 18.95 1.24
CA GLY A 14 -6.56 19.69 2.46
C GLY A 14 -5.77 19.23 3.68
N LYS A 15 -5.90 19.97 4.78
CA LYS A 15 -5.34 19.56 6.07
C LYS A 15 -6.08 18.33 6.58
N GLY A 16 -5.33 17.37 7.14
CA GLY A 16 -5.89 16.17 7.74
C GLY A 16 -5.33 14.88 7.14
N SER A 17 -5.80 13.77 7.64
CA SER A 17 -5.35 12.44 7.24
C SER A 17 -6.48 11.43 7.25
N VAL A 18 -6.28 10.34 6.51
CA VAL A 18 -7.10 9.13 6.60
C VAL A 18 -6.27 8.01 7.18
N SER A 19 -6.82 7.30 8.16
CA SER A 19 -6.20 6.10 8.72
C SER A 19 -7.09 4.90 8.43
N ALA A 20 -6.47 3.84 7.98
CA ALA A 20 -7.13 2.59 7.64
C ALA A 20 -6.42 1.40 8.27
N GLN A 21 -7.20 0.49 8.83
CA GLN A 21 -6.70 -0.78 9.34
C GLN A 21 -6.78 -1.84 8.25
N VAL A 22 -5.68 -2.53 7.98
CA VAL A 22 -5.65 -3.66 7.05
C VAL A 22 -6.35 -4.86 7.69
N VAL A 23 -7.41 -5.32 7.05
CA VAL A 23 -8.20 -6.50 7.48
C VAL A 23 -7.63 -7.77 6.88
N SER A 24 -7.31 -7.71 5.58
CA SER A 24 -6.70 -8.80 4.85
C SER A 24 -5.82 -8.27 3.74
N GLY A 25 -4.82 -9.05 3.35
CA GLY A 25 -3.95 -8.66 2.26
C GLY A 25 -3.26 -9.86 1.64
N ARG A 26 -2.87 -9.70 0.39
CA ARG A 26 -2.07 -10.66 -0.37
C ARG A 26 -1.01 -9.93 -1.15
N THR A 27 0.22 -10.43 -1.08
CA THR A 27 1.33 -9.97 -1.91
C THR A 27 1.77 -11.09 -2.83
N ARG A 28 2.02 -10.76 -4.10
CA ARG A 28 2.58 -11.65 -5.09
C ARG A 28 3.80 -11.01 -5.72
N VAL A 29 4.91 -11.72 -5.75
CA VAL A 29 6.12 -11.35 -6.47
C VAL A 29 6.18 -12.17 -7.75
N ARG A 30 6.14 -11.50 -8.90
CA ARG A 30 6.16 -12.13 -10.22
C ARG A 30 7.45 -11.78 -10.95
N PRO A 31 8.38 -12.73 -11.09
CA PRO A 31 9.53 -12.56 -11.97
C PRO A 31 9.08 -12.50 -13.43
N ARG A 32 9.71 -11.62 -14.20
CA ARG A 32 9.48 -11.47 -15.64
C ARG A 32 10.81 -11.37 -16.37
N TRP A 33 10.83 -11.85 -17.61
CA TRP A 33 11.95 -11.61 -18.50
C TRP A 33 11.76 -10.28 -19.21
N GLN A 34 12.70 -9.37 -19.09
CA GLN A 34 12.62 -8.05 -19.67
C GLN A 34 14.02 -7.57 -20.07
N ASP A 35 14.18 -7.08 -21.30
CA ASP A 35 15.41 -6.46 -21.81
C ASP A 35 16.68 -7.31 -21.60
N GLY A 36 16.54 -8.63 -21.78
CA GLY A 36 17.65 -9.57 -21.62
C GLY A 36 18.02 -9.92 -20.17
N GLY A 37 17.20 -9.55 -19.21
CA GLY A 37 17.40 -9.80 -17.80
C GLY A 37 16.11 -10.12 -17.03
N ILE A 38 16.24 -10.23 -15.71
CA ILE A 38 15.11 -10.45 -14.82
C ILE A 38 14.60 -9.11 -14.30
N ALA A 39 13.29 -8.90 -14.36
CA ALA A 39 12.56 -7.85 -13.70
C ALA A 39 11.48 -8.45 -12.81
N PHE A 40 10.94 -7.70 -11.87
CA PHE A 40 9.87 -8.15 -10.99
C PHE A 40 8.66 -7.23 -11.05
N LYS A 41 7.49 -7.83 -10.87
CA LYS A 41 6.27 -7.13 -10.53
C LYS A 41 5.81 -7.57 -9.15
N VAL A 42 5.69 -6.63 -8.22
CA VAL A 42 5.11 -6.83 -6.89
C VAL A 42 3.66 -6.36 -6.94
N GLU A 43 2.73 -7.27 -6.76
CA GLU A 43 1.29 -7.00 -6.74
C GLU A 43 0.78 -7.15 -5.31
N ILE A 44 0.22 -6.07 -4.76
CA ILE A 44 -0.36 -6.03 -3.42
C ILE A 44 -1.86 -5.75 -3.55
N THR A 45 -2.68 -6.61 -2.98
CA THR A 45 -4.13 -6.42 -2.82
C THR A 45 -4.48 -6.45 -1.36
N SER A 46 -5.24 -5.46 -0.87
CA SER A 46 -5.63 -5.39 0.54
C SER A 46 -7.06 -4.88 0.69
N ASN A 47 -7.77 -5.46 1.67
CA ASN A 47 -9.03 -4.94 2.17
C ASN A 47 -8.75 -4.17 3.45
N VAL A 48 -9.32 -2.99 3.57
CA VAL A 48 -9.08 -2.08 4.69
C VAL A 48 -10.39 -1.53 5.25
N ASN A 49 -10.40 -1.28 6.57
CA ASN A 49 -11.46 -0.54 7.25
C ASN A 49 -10.94 0.85 7.61
N ILE A 50 -11.69 1.89 7.27
CA ILE A 50 -11.36 3.25 7.69
C ILE A 50 -11.60 3.37 9.19
N THR A 51 -10.54 3.71 9.93
CA THR A 51 -10.58 3.89 11.38
C THR A 51 -10.60 5.35 11.79
N ARG A 52 -10.09 6.25 10.93
CA ARG A 52 -10.07 7.69 11.17
C ARG A 52 -10.13 8.43 9.84
N LEU A 53 -11.00 9.42 9.76
CA LEU A 53 -11.15 10.29 8.60
C LEU A 53 -11.22 11.74 9.10
N GLU A 54 -10.13 12.47 8.93
CA GLU A 54 -10.01 13.89 9.32
C GLU A 54 -9.98 14.80 8.09
N CYS A 55 -10.60 14.37 7.00
CA CYS A 55 -10.65 15.11 5.75
C CYS A 55 -11.97 15.86 5.62
N GLU A 56 -11.91 17.14 5.20
CA GLU A 56 -13.09 17.87 4.77
C GLU A 56 -13.56 17.31 3.42
N MET A 57 -14.61 16.49 3.45
CA MET A 57 -15.16 15.83 2.26
C MET A 57 -16.65 16.20 2.08
N ALA A 58 -17.03 17.43 2.40
CA ALA A 58 -18.41 17.86 2.57
C ALA A 58 -19.30 17.80 1.30
N GLU A 59 -18.74 17.63 0.10
CA GLU A 59 -19.52 17.69 -1.15
C GLU A 59 -19.37 16.47 -2.08
N VAL A 60 -18.68 15.41 -1.65
CA VAL A 60 -18.43 14.25 -2.52
C VAL A 60 -19.42 13.13 -2.21
N LYS A 61 -20.04 12.56 -3.25
CA LYS A 61 -20.95 11.40 -3.11
C LYS A 61 -20.22 10.21 -2.46
N HIS A 62 -20.89 9.45 -1.61
CA HIS A 62 -20.28 8.34 -0.85
C HIS A 62 -19.48 7.34 -1.71
N ALA A 63 -19.93 7.05 -2.94
CA ALA A 63 -19.21 6.15 -3.85
C ALA A 63 -17.88 6.77 -4.34
N GLU A 64 -17.89 8.06 -4.68
CA GLU A 64 -16.70 8.81 -5.13
C GLU A 64 -15.70 8.99 -3.98
N VAL A 65 -16.19 9.22 -2.75
CA VAL A 65 -15.35 9.28 -1.54
C VAL A 65 -14.59 7.97 -1.36
N ARG A 66 -15.27 6.84 -1.46
CA ARG A 66 -14.65 5.53 -1.30
C ARG A 66 -13.55 5.31 -2.34
N GLU A 67 -13.83 5.57 -3.61
CA GLU A 67 -12.86 5.42 -4.69
C GLU A 67 -11.62 6.30 -4.47
N HIS A 68 -11.80 7.55 -4.06
CA HIS A 68 -10.70 8.45 -3.75
C HIS A 68 -9.87 7.95 -2.56
N LEU A 69 -10.50 7.43 -1.51
CA LEU A 69 -9.81 6.85 -0.37
C LEU A 69 -8.99 5.61 -0.77
N GLU A 70 -9.56 4.72 -1.59
CA GLU A 70 -8.87 3.55 -2.12
C GLU A 70 -7.62 3.96 -2.93
N GLN A 71 -7.75 4.98 -3.79
CA GLN A 71 -6.65 5.49 -4.62
C GLN A 71 -5.53 6.12 -3.78
N VAL A 72 -5.87 6.95 -2.81
CA VAL A 72 -4.88 7.62 -1.93
C VAL A 72 -4.13 6.60 -1.08
N LEU A 73 -4.83 5.66 -0.46
CA LEU A 73 -4.23 4.60 0.34
C LEU A 73 -3.34 3.69 -0.51
N ALA A 74 -3.80 3.35 -1.73
CA ALA A 74 -3.02 2.54 -2.65
C ALA A 74 -1.75 3.26 -3.12
N SER A 75 -1.84 4.56 -3.43
CA SER A 75 -0.70 5.37 -3.86
C SER A 75 0.34 5.51 -2.74
N ASP A 76 -0.09 5.82 -1.52
CA ASP A 76 0.80 5.94 -0.36
C ASP A 76 1.54 4.63 -0.08
N LEU A 77 0.83 3.51 -0.04
CA LEU A 77 1.46 2.20 0.17
C LEU A 77 2.42 1.84 -0.98
N ARG A 78 2.04 2.10 -2.23
CA ARG A 78 2.91 1.87 -3.38
C ARG A 78 4.23 2.63 -3.26
N GLU A 79 4.18 3.90 -2.90
CA GLU A 79 5.37 4.74 -2.74
C GLU A 79 6.28 4.24 -1.61
N ARG A 80 5.71 3.87 -0.48
CA ARG A 80 6.47 3.30 0.66
C ARG A 80 7.14 1.98 0.31
N VAL A 81 6.44 1.09 -0.40
CA VAL A 81 7.00 -0.19 -0.84
C VAL A 81 8.11 0.03 -1.88
N ALA A 82 7.89 0.93 -2.85
CA ALA A 82 8.91 1.28 -3.83
C ALA A 82 10.16 1.90 -3.18
N GLN A 83 9.97 2.76 -2.18
CA GLN A 83 11.07 3.32 -1.41
C GLN A 83 11.82 2.25 -0.61
N PHE A 84 11.11 1.34 0.05
CA PHE A 84 11.72 0.21 0.76
C PHE A 84 12.58 -0.64 -0.19
N ILE A 85 12.07 -0.99 -1.37
CA ILE A 85 12.81 -1.75 -2.38
C ILE A 85 14.09 -1.00 -2.77
N ARG A 86 14.02 0.29 -3.07
CA ARG A 86 15.22 1.10 -3.39
C ARG A 86 16.25 1.07 -2.27
N ILE A 87 15.82 1.25 -1.02
CA ILE A 87 16.73 1.18 0.14
C ILE A 87 17.44 -0.17 0.21
N THR A 88 16.72 -1.28 -0.02
CA THR A 88 17.34 -2.62 -0.01
C THR A 88 18.30 -2.83 -1.17
N GLN A 89 18.01 -2.25 -2.33
CA GLN A 89 18.91 -2.26 -3.48
C GLN A 89 20.18 -1.44 -3.22
N GLU A 90 20.05 -0.24 -2.65
CA GLU A 90 21.19 0.60 -2.26
C GLU A 90 22.04 -0.05 -1.18
N ALA A 91 21.40 -0.73 -0.22
CA ALA A 91 22.08 -1.49 0.83
C ALA A 91 22.64 -2.84 0.35
N VAL A 92 22.46 -3.19 -0.91
CA VAL A 92 22.93 -4.47 -1.50
C VAL A 92 22.39 -5.68 -0.73
N THR A 93 21.17 -5.58 -0.22
CA THR A 93 20.50 -6.64 0.54
C THR A 93 19.18 -7.05 -0.10
N ASP A 94 18.81 -8.32 0.00
CA ASP A 94 17.54 -8.86 -0.53
C ASP A 94 16.74 -9.54 0.59
N PRO A 95 16.16 -8.77 1.54
CA PRO A 95 15.45 -9.32 2.68
C PRO A 95 14.10 -9.95 2.30
N VAL A 96 13.58 -9.63 1.15
CA VAL A 96 12.31 -10.18 0.62
C VAL A 96 12.54 -11.50 -0.12
N GLY A 97 13.76 -11.74 -0.59
CA GLY A 97 14.12 -12.95 -1.31
C GLY A 97 13.73 -12.92 -2.80
N PHE A 98 13.89 -11.79 -3.46
CA PHE A 98 13.70 -11.68 -4.91
C PHE A 98 14.59 -12.65 -5.68
N GLY A 99 15.83 -12.89 -5.22
CA GLY A 99 16.73 -13.88 -5.79
C GLY A 99 16.14 -15.28 -5.76
N LYS A 100 15.44 -15.67 -4.70
CA LYS A 100 14.73 -16.97 -4.64
C LYS A 100 13.59 -17.04 -5.66
N HIS A 101 12.83 -16.00 -5.85
CA HIS A 101 11.81 -15.92 -6.89
C HIS A 101 12.41 -16.04 -8.29
N ALA A 102 13.55 -15.37 -8.53
CA ALA A 102 14.31 -15.48 -9.78
C ALA A 102 14.78 -16.92 -10.04
N GLN A 103 15.34 -17.56 -9.03
CA GLN A 103 15.81 -18.94 -9.10
C GLN A 103 14.69 -19.93 -9.48
N LEU A 104 13.51 -19.75 -8.86
CA LEU A 104 12.35 -20.61 -9.14
C LEU A 104 11.80 -20.43 -10.56
N ALA A 105 11.78 -19.20 -11.05
CA ALA A 105 11.20 -18.87 -12.36
C ALA A 105 12.20 -19.12 -13.51
N PHE A 106 13.47 -18.81 -13.30
CA PHE A 106 14.52 -18.84 -14.32
C PHE A 106 15.78 -19.56 -13.82
N PRO A 107 15.70 -20.84 -13.44
CA PRO A 107 16.80 -21.55 -12.74
C PRO A 107 18.11 -21.59 -13.52
N ARG A 108 18.03 -21.77 -14.84
CA ARG A 108 19.24 -21.83 -15.69
C ARG A 108 19.96 -20.49 -15.77
N PHE A 109 19.19 -19.40 -15.89
CA PHE A 109 19.75 -18.05 -15.96
C PHE A 109 20.25 -17.63 -14.58
N TYR A 110 19.47 -17.87 -13.53
CA TYR A 110 19.86 -17.52 -12.17
C TYR A 110 21.19 -18.18 -11.75
N LYS A 111 21.43 -19.43 -12.14
CA LYS A 111 22.67 -20.14 -11.86
C LYS A 111 23.92 -19.41 -12.43
N THR A 112 23.78 -18.64 -13.49
CA THR A 112 24.90 -17.85 -14.07
C THR A 112 25.22 -16.61 -13.27
N MET A 113 24.35 -16.16 -12.38
CA MET A 113 24.47 -14.92 -11.62
C MET A 113 24.35 -15.12 -10.08
N GLU A 114 24.15 -16.35 -9.63
CA GLU A 114 23.85 -16.66 -8.23
C GLU A 114 24.85 -16.05 -7.24
N ASP A 115 26.16 -16.24 -7.51
CA ASP A 115 27.22 -15.71 -6.65
C ASP A 115 27.32 -14.18 -6.65
N LYS A 116 26.72 -13.52 -7.62
CA LYS A 116 26.78 -12.06 -7.82
C LYS A 116 25.40 -11.40 -7.71
N TRP A 117 24.38 -12.15 -7.30
CA TRP A 117 23.01 -11.65 -7.23
C TRP A 117 22.92 -10.36 -6.40
N GLY A 118 23.40 -10.39 -5.16
CA GLY A 118 23.32 -9.26 -4.25
C GLY A 118 24.11 -8.04 -4.77
N GLU A 119 25.35 -8.25 -5.21
CA GLU A 119 26.26 -7.15 -5.51
C GLU A 119 26.03 -6.53 -6.89
N ASN A 120 25.79 -7.36 -7.92
CA ASN A 120 25.80 -6.89 -9.31
C ASN A 120 24.41 -6.82 -9.95
N PHE A 121 23.48 -7.68 -9.54
CA PHE A 121 22.18 -7.80 -10.20
C PHE A 121 21.09 -7.11 -9.41
N TRP A 122 20.94 -7.41 -8.13
CA TRP A 122 19.86 -6.87 -7.31
C TRP A 122 19.80 -5.33 -7.29
N PRO A 123 20.92 -4.58 -7.13
CA PRO A 123 20.90 -3.13 -7.14
C PRO A 123 20.33 -2.49 -8.43
N ASN A 124 20.44 -3.19 -9.54
CA ASN A 124 20.01 -2.71 -10.85
C ASN A 124 18.76 -3.42 -11.39
N THR A 125 18.17 -4.33 -10.62
CA THR A 125 17.00 -5.10 -11.05
C THR A 125 15.75 -4.24 -11.05
N PRO A 126 15.03 -4.11 -12.19
CA PRO A 126 13.79 -3.36 -12.25
C PRO A 126 12.69 -4.03 -11.41
N VAL A 127 12.01 -3.24 -10.58
CA VAL A 127 10.86 -3.71 -9.78
C VAL A 127 9.70 -2.74 -9.95
N GLU A 128 8.61 -3.23 -10.52
CA GLU A 128 7.33 -2.53 -10.61
C GLU A 128 6.47 -2.87 -9.40
N VAL A 129 5.89 -1.87 -8.74
CA VAL A 129 4.96 -2.07 -7.62
C VAL A 129 3.56 -1.64 -8.03
N ALA A 130 2.61 -2.56 -7.93
CA ALA A 130 1.19 -2.32 -8.15
C ALA A 130 0.42 -2.61 -6.85
N VAL A 131 -0.39 -1.66 -6.41
CA VAL A 131 -1.20 -1.78 -5.19
C VAL A 131 -2.66 -1.54 -5.53
N LYS A 132 -3.53 -2.41 -5.03
CA LYS A 132 -4.98 -2.26 -5.05
C LYS A 132 -5.50 -2.31 -3.61
N MET A 133 -6.20 -1.26 -3.21
CA MET A 133 -6.92 -1.20 -1.94
C MET A 133 -8.42 -1.29 -2.20
N THR A 134 -9.13 -1.97 -1.30
CA THR A 134 -10.58 -1.99 -1.27
C THR A 134 -11.05 -1.61 0.13
N VAL A 135 -11.83 -0.55 0.23
CA VAL A 135 -12.44 -0.12 1.49
C VAL A 135 -13.71 -0.92 1.73
N ASP A 136 -13.77 -1.63 2.85
CA ASP A 136 -14.96 -2.35 3.26
C ASP A 136 -16.05 -1.37 3.71
N GLN A 137 -17.30 -1.57 3.24
CA GLN A 137 -18.43 -0.68 3.54
C GLN A 137 -18.82 -0.67 5.01
N ALA A 138 -18.56 -1.75 5.72
CA ALA A 138 -18.90 -1.88 7.15
C ALA A 138 -18.10 -0.96 8.08
N GLY A 139 -16.98 -0.38 7.60
CA GLY A 139 -16.09 0.48 8.39
C GLY A 139 -16.27 1.97 8.20
N LEU A 140 -17.08 2.42 7.24
CA LEU A 140 -17.33 3.84 7.02
C LEU A 140 -18.34 4.38 8.06
N VAL A 141 -17.87 4.66 9.26
CA VAL A 141 -18.62 5.48 10.22
C VAL A 141 -18.50 6.93 9.78
N THR A 142 -19.34 7.33 8.84
CA THR A 142 -19.49 8.73 8.44
C THR A 142 -20.41 9.44 9.44
N GLY A 143 -19.82 10.01 10.48
CA GLY A 143 -20.50 10.96 11.33
C GLY A 143 -19.50 11.88 11.99
N PRO A 144 -19.65 13.22 11.91
CA PRO A 144 -18.88 14.09 12.77
C PRO A 144 -19.25 13.74 14.22
N VAL A 145 -18.27 13.38 15.04
CA VAL A 145 -18.41 13.19 16.48
C VAL A 145 -18.51 14.59 17.17
N HIS A 146 -19.26 15.47 16.59
CA HIS A 146 -19.68 16.70 17.27
C HIS A 146 -21.16 16.54 17.59
N PRO A 147 -21.52 16.45 18.88
CA PRO A 147 -22.92 16.53 19.26
C PRO A 147 -23.47 17.85 18.71
N THR A 148 -24.58 17.77 18.01
CA THR A 148 -25.27 18.97 17.53
C THR A 148 -25.67 19.82 18.74
N GLU A 149 -25.71 21.15 18.57
CA GLU A 149 -26.13 22.06 19.65
C GLU A 149 -27.47 21.66 20.31
N ARG A 150 -28.27 20.87 19.61
CA ARG A 150 -29.55 20.33 20.12
C ARG A 150 -29.34 19.24 21.17
N GLU A 151 -28.37 18.34 20.96
CA GLU A 151 -28.04 17.28 21.91
C GLU A 151 -27.33 17.80 23.18
N LEU A 152 -26.60 18.92 23.04
CA LEU A 152 -26.00 19.62 24.18
C LEU A 152 -27.05 20.29 25.08
N ARG A 153 -28.18 20.74 24.51
CA ARG A 153 -29.27 21.38 25.30
C ARG A 153 -30.13 20.38 26.07
N GLU A 154 -30.24 19.14 25.57
CA GLU A 154 -31.05 18.08 26.27
C GLU A 154 -30.31 17.44 27.45
N ARG A 155 -29.00 17.67 27.61
CA ARG A 155 -28.19 17.15 28.73
C ARG A 155 -28.12 18.11 29.95
N VAL A 156 -28.69 19.31 29.85
CA VAL A 156 -28.62 20.36 30.88
C VAL A 156 -30.01 20.59 31.57
N GLN A 157 -30.97 19.72 31.35
CA GLN A 157 -32.23 19.75 32.12
C GLN A 157 -32.31 18.58 33.10
#